data_e14fa323288e7cc78be2960102e0735a
#
_entry.id   e14fa323288e7cc78be2960102e0735a
#
_cell.length_a   1.000
_cell.length_b   1.000
_cell.length_c   1.000
_cell.angle_alpha   90.00
_cell.angle_beta   90.00
_cell.angle_gamma   90.00
#
_symmetry.space_group_name_H-M   'P 1'
#
loop_
_entity.id
_entity.type
_entity.pdbx_description
1 polymer ?
#
loop_
_entity_poly.entity_id
_entity_poly.type
_entity_poly.pdbx_seq_one_letter_code
_entity_poly.pdbx_strand_id
1 'polypeptide(L)'
;DFGAGGVCVAIGELADGLEIDLDKVPLKYQGLNGTEIAISESQERMAVVVRPEDVDAFIAACNKENIDAVVVATVTEKPNLVMHWNGETIVDLERRFLDTNGVRVVVDAKVVDKDVKLPEERQTSANTLEVDTLAVLSDLNHASQKGLQTIFDCSVGRSTVNHPLGGRYQITPTEASEIGRAH
;
A
#
# COMPACT_ATOMS: atom_id res chain seq x y z
N ASP A 1 2.59 6.54 -1.89
CA ASP A 1 2.31 7.27 -0.65
C ASP A 1 3.60 7.52 0.13
N PHE A 2 3.72 8.71 0.74
CA PHE A 2 4.87 9.09 1.55
C PHE A 2 4.61 8.78 3.02
N GLY A 3 5.23 7.71 3.49
CA GLY A 3 5.26 7.34 4.89
C GLY A 3 6.71 7.20 5.38
N ALA A 4 6.94 6.28 6.28
CA ALA A 4 8.27 5.96 6.79
C ALA A 4 9.23 5.59 5.65
N GLY A 5 10.44 6.16 5.65
CA GLY A 5 11.42 6.02 4.58
C GLY A 5 11.38 7.10 3.52
N GLY A 6 10.37 7.98 3.54
CA GLY A 6 10.29 9.18 2.70
C GLY A 6 10.44 8.92 1.21
N VAL A 7 11.26 9.73 0.54
CA VAL A 7 11.55 9.64 -0.91
C VAL A 7 12.14 8.29 -1.28
N CYS A 8 13.00 7.71 -0.43
CA CYS A 8 13.64 6.42 -0.69
C CYS A 8 12.63 5.30 -0.90
N VAL A 9 11.51 5.31 -0.18
CA VAL A 9 10.45 4.32 -0.27
C VAL A 9 9.39 4.77 -1.27
N ALA A 10 8.77 5.92 -1.05
CA ALA A 10 7.64 6.38 -1.85
C ALA A 10 7.94 6.54 -3.34
N ILE A 11 9.15 6.96 -3.69
CA ILE A 11 9.61 7.09 -5.08
C ILE A 11 10.52 5.93 -5.44
N GLY A 12 11.47 5.60 -4.56
CA GLY A 12 12.51 4.61 -4.84
C GLY A 12 12.00 3.20 -5.14
N GLU A 13 10.76 2.87 -4.81
CA GLU A 13 10.13 1.58 -5.07
C GLU A 13 9.19 1.58 -6.29
N LEU A 14 9.00 2.71 -6.97
CA LEU A 14 8.05 2.81 -8.08
C LEU A 14 8.52 2.16 -9.38
N ALA A 15 9.83 2.03 -9.58
CA ALA A 15 10.41 1.39 -10.77
C ALA A 15 11.80 0.84 -10.48
N ASP A 16 12.28 -0.09 -11.30
CA ASP A 16 13.58 -0.72 -11.14
C ASP A 16 14.74 0.27 -11.33
N GLY A 17 14.65 1.13 -12.33
CA GLY A 17 15.61 2.17 -12.61
C GLY A 17 15.02 3.55 -12.36
N LEU A 18 15.66 4.33 -11.49
CA LEU A 18 15.21 5.66 -11.10
C LEU A 18 16.38 6.61 -10.89
N GLU A 19 16.24 7.81 -11.43
CA GLU A 19 17.11 8.95 -11.17
C GLU A 19 16.31 10.05 -10.48
N ILE A 20 16.63 10.33 -9.22
CA ILE A 20 15.89 11.24 -8.34
C ILE A 20 16.72 12.49 -8.06
N ASP A 21 16.12 13.65 -8.24
CA ASP A 21 16.70 14.95 -7.94
C ASP A 21 16.11 15.47 -6.61
N LEU A 22 16.86 15.32 -5.55
CA LEU A 22 16.42 15.71 -4.21
C LEU A 22 16.30 17.23 -4.04
N ASP A 23 17.00 18.02 -4.89
CA ASP A 23 16.88 19.47 -4.87
C ASP A 23 15.51 19.96 -5.33
N LYS A 24 14.75 19.11 -6.06
CA LYS A 24 13.38 19.41 -6.51
C LYS A 24 12.30 18.98 -5.55
N VAL A 25 12.65 18.26 -4.49
CA VAL A 25 11.66 17.82 -3.50
C VAL A 25 11.14 19.02 -2.71
N PRO A 26 9.82 19.28 -2.69
CA PRO A 26 9.27 20.40 -1.92
C PRO A 26 9.50 20.19 -0.43
N LEU A 27 10.10 21.17 0.23
CA LEU A 27 10.45 21.12 1.65
C LEU A 27 9.60 22.12 2.44
N LYS A 28 9.13 21.73 3.62
CA LYS A 28 8.49 22.64 4.59
C LYS A 28 9.52 23.42 5.42
N TYR A 29 10.71 22.85 5.59
CA TYR A 29 11.77 23.41 6.44
C TYR A 29 13.05 23.51 5.63
N GLN A 30 13.84 24.56 5.90
CA GLN A 30 15.15 24.74 5.30
C GLN A 30 16.23 24.08 6.19
N GLY A 31 17.37 23.76 5.60
CA GLY A 31 18.54 23.24 6.32
C GLY A 31 18.63 21.72 6.41
N LEU A 32 17.76 21.00 5.73
CA LEU A 32 17.90 19.54 5.59
C LEU A 32 19.01 19.20 4.60
N ASN A 33 19.83 18.22 4.95
CA ASN A 33 20.81 17.64 4.04
C ASN A 33 20.19 16.57 3.13
N GLY A 34 20.93 16.10 2.12
CA GLY A 34 20.43 15.14 1.14
C GLY A 34 19.93 13.84 1.77
N THR A 35 20.57 13.32 2.80
CA THR A 35 20.14 12.12 3.52
C THR A 35 18.80 12.36 4.23
N GLU A 36 18.68 13.48 4.92
CA GLU A 36 17.46 13.84 5.63
C GLU A 36 16.27 14.02 4.65
N ILE A 37 16.50 14.65 3.51
CA ILE A 37 15.48 14.78 2.45
C ILE A 37 15.08 13.42 1.90
N ALA A 38 16.06 12.53 1.69
CA ALA A 38 15.82 11.21 1.12
C ALA A 38 14.98 10.29 2.02
N ILE A 39 15.14 10.37 3.35
CA ILE A 39 14.47 9.47 4.30
C ILE A 39 13.36 10.13 5.12
N SER A 40 13.20 11.46 5.02
CA SER A 40 12.23 12.19 5.84
C SER A 40 10.80 11.82 5.48
N GLU A 41 10.04 11.41 6.48
CA GLU A 41 8.61 11.20 6.35
C GLU A 41 7.89 12.54 6.12
N SER A 42 7.02 12.58 5.15
CA SER A 42 6.18 13.73 4.85
C SER A 42 4.81 13.27 4.40
N GLN A 43 3.94 13.05 5.35
CA GLN A 43 2.58 12.58 5.15
C GLN A 43 1.75 13.46 4.20
N GLU A 44 0.65 12.92 3.70
CA GLU A 44 -0.27 13.59 2.77
C GLU A 44 0.38 13.95 1.41
N ARG A 45 1.34 13.15 0.96
CA ARG A 45 1.96 13.24 -0.35
C ARG A 45 1.84 11.91 -1.09
N MET A 46 1.73 12.02 -2.40
CA MET A 46 1.68 10.86 -3.30
C MET A 46 2.73 11.00 -4.38
N ALA A 47 3.45 9.92 -4.68
CA ALA A 47 4.26 9.82 -5.87
C ALA A 47 3.54 8.99 -6.93
N VAL A 48 3.59 9.43 -8.18
CA VAL A 48 2.97 8.75 -9.32
C VAL A 48 3.93 8.70 -10.48
N VAL A 49 3.84 7.65 -11.28
CA VAL A 49 4.57 7.54 -12.55
C VAL A 49 3.64 7.99 -13.68
N VAL A 50 4.09 8.96 -14.45
CA VAL A 50 3.32 9.55 -15.57
C VAL A 50 4.19 9.48 -16.82
N ARG A 51 3.59 9.21 -17.98
CA ARG A 51 4.32 9.23 -19.25
C ARG A 51 4.80 10.65 -19.56
N PRO A 52 5.97 10.81 -20.19
CA PRO A 52 6.55 12.13 -20.48
C PRO A 52 5.58 13.08 -21.20
N GLU A 53 4.79 12.56 -22.14
CA GLU A 53 3.82 13.33 -22.93
C GLU A 53 2.61 13.81 -22.11
N ASP A 54 2.34 13.18 -20.97
CA ASP A 54 1.18 13.49 -20.12
C ASP A 54 1.53 14.39 -18.93
N VAL A 55 2.81 14.68 -18.67
CA VAL A 55 3.29 15.42 -17.49
C VAL A 55 2.63 16.78 -17.36
N ASP A 56 2.65 17.58 -18.44
CA ASP A 56 2.11 18.95 -18.40
C ASP A 56 0.59 18.94 -18.15
N ALA A 57 -0.12 18.00 -18.78
CA ALA A 57 -1.56 17.83 -18.59
C ALA A 57 -1.89 17.40 -17.15
N PHE A 58 -1.08 16.50 -16.58
CA PHE A 58 -1.23 16.05 -15.20
C PHE A 58 -1.01 17.20 -14.20
N ILE A 59 0.09 17.97 -14.35
CA ILE A 59 0.37 19.13 -13.50
C ILE A 59 -0.75 20.16 -13.61
N ALA A 60 -1.24 20.43 -14.83
CA ALA A 60 -2.36 21.36 -15.02
C ALA A 60 -3.65 20.89 -14.36
N ALA A 61 -3.89 19.57 -14.32
CA ALA A 61 -5.04 19.00 -13.60
C ALA A 61 -4.89 19.13 -12.08
N CYS A 62 -3.70 18.87 -11.54
CA CYS A 62 -3.41 19.07 -10.11
C CYS A 62 -3.63 20.51 -9.69
N ASN A 63 -3.13 21.48 -10.48
CA ASN A 63 -3.29 22.91 -10.19
C ASN A 63 -4.76 23.37 -10.14
N LYS A 64 -5.65 22.73 -10.93
CA LYS A 64 -7.10 23.02 -10.86
C LYS A 64 -7.73 22.61 -9.54
N GLU A 65 -7.14 21.61 -8.89
CA GLU A 65 -7.59 21.10 -7.59
C GLU A 65 -6.80 21.72 -6.41
N ASN A 66 -6.00 22.75 -6.66
CA ASN A 66 -5.09 23.38 -5.68
C ASN A 66 -4.08 22.38 -5.07
N ILE A 67 -3.62 21.44 -5.88
CA ILE A 67 -2.60 20.47 -5.49
C ILE A 67 -1.30 20.82 -6.21
N ASP A 68 -0.23 21.01 -5.44
CA ASP A 68 1.11 21.19 -6.00
C ASP A 68 1.65 19.86 -6.53
N ALA A 69 2.14 19.87 -7.77
CA ALA A 69 2.78 18.70 -8.37
C ALA A 69 4.11 19.09 -9.00
N VAL A 70 5.15 18.31 -8.74
CA VAL A 70 6.53 18.57 -9.21
C VAL A 70 7.15 17.30 -9.73
N VAL A 71 7.91 17.41 -10.83
CA VAL A 71 8.72 16.31 -11.34
C VAL A 71 10.02 16.25 -10.53
N VAL A 72 10.20 15.17 -9.78
CA VAL A 72 11.36 14.96 -8.90
C VAL A 72 12.23 13.77 -9.33
N ALA A 73 11.71 12.92 -10.21
CA ALA A 73 12.42 11.73 -10.66
C ALA A 73 12.11 11.38 -12.10
N THR A 74 13.01 10.61 -12.71
CA THR A 74 12.86 10.04 -14.05
C THR A 74 13.09 8.53 -13.96
N VAL A 75 12.23 7.76 -14.62
CA VAL A 75 12.42 6.31 -14.79
C VAL A 75 13.49 6.09 -15.85
N THR A 76 14.45 5.21 -15.55
CA THR A 76 15.60 4.91 -16.45
C THR A 76 15.65 3.44 -16.82
N GLU A 77 16.30 3.11 -17.93
CA GLU A 77 16.49 1.72 -18.35
C GLU A 77 17.49 0.95 -17.47
N LYS A 78 18.51 1.66 -16.92
CA LYS A 78 19.48 1.07 -16.03
C LYS A 78 18.80 0.81 -14.69
N PRO A 79 18.79 -0.44 -14.18
CA PRO A 79 18.10 -0.79 -12.95
C PRO A 79 18.91 -0.36 -11.70
N ASN A 80 19.10 0.94 -11.55
CA ASN A 80 19.76 1.55 -10.41
C ASN A 80 18.83 2.57 -9.74
N LEU A 81 18.93 2.67 -8.43
CA LEU A 81 18.41 3.79 -7.69
C LEU A 81 19.52 4.83 -7.56
N VAL A 82 19.36 5.96 -8.25
CA VAL A 82 20.31 7.07 -8.22
C VAL A 82 19.66 8.29 -7.61
N MET A 83 20.36 8.95 -6.69
CA MET A 83 19.88 10.20 -6.09
C MET A 83 20.95 11.27 -6.14
N HIS A 84 20.54 12.46 -6.56
CA HIS A 84 21.37 13.65 -6.65
C HIS A 84 20.94 14.69 -5.61
N TRP A 85 21.92 15.39 -5.07
CA TRP A 85 21.73 16.52 -4.16
C TRP A 85 22.87 17.52 -4.30
N ASN A 86 22.55 18.79 -4.47
CA ASN A 86 23.52 19.88 -4.72
C ASN A 86 24.48 19.59 -5.90
N GLY A 87 23.99 18.93 -6.93
CA GLY A 87 24.79 18.59 -8.11
C GLY A 87 25.73 17.39 -7.93
N GLU A 88 25.68 16.72 -6.78
CA GLU A 88 26.46 15.51 -6.49
C GLU A 88 25.57 14.28 -6.45
N THR A 89 26.10 13.12 -6.87
CA THR A 89 25.43 11.84 -6.70
C THR A 89 25.70 11.31 -5.29
N ILE A 90 24.69 11.24 -4.46
CA ILE A 90 24.80 10.77 -3.07
C ILE A 90 24.36 9.31 -2.90
N VAL A 91 23.61 8.76 -3.86
CA VAL A 91 23.21 7.36 -3.90
C VAL A 91 23.34 6.85 -5.34
N ASP A 92 23.95 5.69 -5.53
CA ASP A 92 23.93 4.89 -6.77
C ASP A 92 23.97 3.41 -6.39
N LEU A 93 22.81 2.80 -6.31
CA LEU A 93 22.62 1.42 -5.87
C LEU A 93 21.94 0.58 -6.96
N GLU A 94 22.50 -0.58 -7.25
CA GLU A 94 21.85 -1.55 -8.14
C GLU A 94 20.56 -2.07 -7.50
N ARG A 95 19.48 -2.14 -8.28
CA ARG A 95 18.20 -2.71 -7.84
C ARG A 95 18.36 -4.11 -7.28
N ARG A 96 19.16 -4.93 -7.92
CA ARG A 96 19.47 -6.29 -7.48
C ARG A 96 19.97 -6.35 -6.03
N PHE A 97 20.76 -5.35 -5.59
CA PHE A 97 21.23 -5.30 -4.21
C PHE A 97 20.08 -4.98 -3.24
N LEU A 98 19.21 -4.05 -3.61
CA LEU A 98 18.05 -3.64 -2.79
C LEU A 98 17.04 -4.78 -2.64
N ASP A 99 16.74 -5.51 -3.72
CA ASP A 99 15.73 -6.59 -3.73
C ASP A 99 16.12 -7.80 -2.88
N THR A 100 17.41 -7.99 -2.62
CA THR A 100 17.90 -9.17 -1.88
C THR A 100 18.34 -8.84 -0.46
N ASN A 101 18.24 -7.59 -0.01
CA ASN A 101 18.89 -7.14 1.23
C ASN A 101 20.37 -7.58 1.34
N GLY A 102 21.04 -7.73 0.20
CA GLY A 102 22.41 -8.24 0.09
C GLY A 102 22.60 -9.73 0.30
N VAL A 103 21.56 -10.48 0.65
CA VAL A 103 21.63 -11.94 0.90
C VAL A 103 20.46 -12.64 0.22
N ARG A 104 20.80 -13.56 -0.70
CA ARG A 104 19.80 -14.45 -1.29
C ARG A 104 19.74 -15.75 -0.49
N VAL A 105 18.63 -15.97 0.21
CA VAL A 105 18.36 -17.22 0.93
C VAL A 105 17.62 -18.18 0.01
N VAL A 106 18.19 -19.36 -0.21
CA VAL A 106 17.54 -20.46 -0.93
C VAL A 106 17.19 -21.53 0.08
N VAL A 107 15.93 -21.93 0.13
CA VAL A 107 15.44 -23.00 1.00
C VAL A 107 14.76 -24.09 0.17
N ASP A 108 15.02 -25.33 0.52
CA ASP A 108 14.33 -26.47 -0.06
C ASP A 108 13.01 -26.67 0.70
N ALA A 109 11.89 -26.60 -0.02
CA ALA A 109 10.58 -26.85 0.54
C ALA A 109 10.04 -28.19 0.06
N LYS A 110 9.67 -29.05 1.00
CA LYS A 110 8.96 -30.30 0.71
C LYS A 110 7.48 -30.12 0.96
N VAL A 111 6.71 -30.08 -0.10
CA VAL A 111 5.26 -30.10 0.01
C VAL A 111 4.83 -31.54 0.28
N VAL A 112 4.23 -31.76 1.43
CA VAL A 112 3.64 -33.05 1.79
C VAL A 112 2.16 -33.01 1.43
N ASP A 113 1.76 -33.90 0.52
CA ASP A 113 0.36 -34.10 0.20
C ASP A 113 -0.31 -34.74 1.43
N LYS A 114 -1.03 -33.93 2.17
CA LYS A 114 -1.85 -34.44 3.28
C LYS A 114 -3.27 -34.56 2.76
N ASP A 115 -3.84 -35.75 2.90
CA ASP A 115 -5.29 -35.90 2.79
C ASP A 115 -5.94 -34.85 3.71
N VAL A 116 -6.51 -33.82 3.11
CA VAL A 116 -7.27 -32.81 3.84
C VAL A 116 -8.51 -33.52 4.36
N LYS A 117 -8.45 -33.99 5.60
CA LYS A 117 -9.66 -34.44 6.27
C LYS A 117 -10.54 -33.20 6.45
N LEU A 118 -11.72 -33.23 5.85
CA LEU A 118 -12.74 -32.27 6.19
C LEU A 118 -12.96 -32.29 7.70
N PRO A 119 -13.21 -31.14 8.34
CA PRO A 119 -13.57 -31.12 9.76
C PRO A 119 -14.65 -32.17 10.01
N GLU A 120 -14.40 -33.03 11.00
CA GLU A 120 -15.45 -33.98 11.42
C GLU A 120 -16.76 -33.20 11.62
N GLU A 121 -17.87 -33.79 11.14
CA GLU A 121 -19.18 -33.19 11.34
C GLU A 121 -19.29 -32.72 12.78
N ARG A 122 -19.58 -31.45 12.97
CA ARG A 122 -19.77 -30.90 14.32
C ARG A 122 -20.75 -31.79 15.04
N GLN A 123 -20.33 -32.34 16.17
CA GLN A 123 -21.24 -33.06 17.05
C GLN A 123 -22.44 -32.13 17.33
N THR A 124 -23.62 -32.61 17.01
CA THR A 124 -24.85 -31.89 17.32
C THR A 124 -24.87 -31.62 18.81
N SER A 125 -25.02 -30.36 19.19
CA SER A 125 -25.19 -29.98 20.60
C SER A 125 -26.35 -30.74 21.22
N ALA A 126 -26.17 -31.16 22.45
CA ALA A 126 -27.26 -31.75 23.26
C ALA A 126 -28.28 -30.70 23.72
N ASN A 127 -28.00 -29.42 23.46
CA ASN A 127 -28.89 -28.32 23.85
C ASN A 127 -30.09 -28.20 22.90
N THR A 128 -31.09 -27.46 23.33
CA THR A 128 -32.20 -27.08 22.46
C THR A 128 -31.73 -26.05 21.44
N LEU A 129 -32.38 -26.00 20.30
CA LEU A 129 -32.10 -25.00 19.23
C LEU A 129 -32.14 -23.56 19.79
N GLU A 130 -33.04 -23.27 20.70
CA GLU A 130 -33.17 -21.97 21.35
C GLU A 130 -31.91 -21.61 22.14
N VAL A 131 -31.38 -22.52 22.94
CA VAL A 131 -30.19 -22.32 23.78
C VAL A 131 -28.97 -22.09 22.87
N ASP A 132 -28.80 -22.89 21.82
CA ASP A 132 -27.68 -22.75 20.89
C ASP A 132 -27.78 -21.45 20.11
N THR A 133 -28.98 -21.05 19.67
CA THR A 133 -29.21 -19.79 18.97
C THR A 133 -28.85 -18.59 19.87
N LEU A 134 -29.30 -18.60 21.10
CA LEU A 134 -28.98 -17.52 22.07
C LEU A 134 -27.48 -17.46 22.36
N ALA A 135 -26.81 -18.61 22.47
CA ALA A 135 -25.36 -18.66 22.63
C ALA A 135 -24.60 -18.02 21.45
N VAL A 136 -24.99 -18.36 20.23
CA VAL A 136 -24.41 -17.77 19.03
C VAL A 136 -24.66 -16.26 18.96
N LEU A 137 -25.88 -15.81 19.20
CA LEU A 137 -26.24 -14.39 19.16
C LEU A 137 -25.57 -13.57 20.27
N SER A 138 -25.18 -14.22 21.38
CA SER A 138 -24.48 -13.59 22.51
C SER A 138 -22.96 -13.54 22.30
N ASP A 139 -22.42 -14.29 21.34
CA ASP A 139 -20.99 -14.33 21.07
C ASP A 139 -20.57 -13.06 20.29
N LEU A 140 -19.59 -12.34 20.83
CA LEU A 140 -19.04 -11.13 20.24
C LEU A 140 -18.47 -11.35 18.83
N ASN A 141 -18.01 -12.55 18.51
CA ASN A 141 -17.53 -12.89 17.16
C ASN A 141 -18.65 -12.90 16.11
N HIS A 142 -19.90 -13.05 16.55
CA HIS A 142 -21.08 -13.03 15.69
C HIS A 142 -21.86 -11.71 15.78
N ALA A 143 -21.42 -10.79 16.64
CA ALA A 143 -22.02 -9.47 16.74
C ALA A 143 -21.70 -8.61 15.50
N SER A 144 -22.56 -7.62 15.23
CA SER A 144 -22.31 -6.69 14.12
C SER A 144 -21.02 -5.90 14.33
N GLN A 145 -20.13 -5.93 13.35
CA GLN A 145 -18.89 -5.15 13.32
C GLN A 145 -19.08 -3.73 12.76
N LYS A 146 -20.31 -3.33 12.43
CA LYS A 146 -20.61 -2.05 11.79
C LYS A 146 -20.03 -0.86 12.54
N GLY A 147 -20.09 -0.85 13.85
CA GLY A 147 -19.55 0.24 14.68
C GLY A 147 -18.06 0.45 14.49
N LEU A 148 -17.28 -0.63 14.42
CA LEU A 148 -15.85 -0.57 14.15
C LEU A 148 -15.56 -0.19 12.68
N GLN A 149 -16.27 -0.77 11.74
CA GLN A 149 -16.05 -0.54 10.30
C GLN A 149 -16.34 0.91 9.89
N THR A 150 -17.30 1.56 10.53
CA THR A 150 -17.65 2.97 10.22
C THR A 150 -16.68 3.99 10.80
N ILE A 151 -15.75 3.58 11.67
CA ILE A 151 -14.69 4.45 12.19
C ILE A 151 -13.57 4.60 11.17
N PHE A 152 -13.37 3.59 10.31
CA PHE A 152 -12.31 3.57 9.33
C PHE A 152 -12.79 4.08 7.97
N ASP A 153 -11.88 4.72 7.25
CA ASP A 153 -12.10 5.20 5.90
C ASP A 153 -12.15 4.02 4.92
N CYS A 154 -13.34 3.70 4.44
CA CYS A 154 -13.54 2.57 3.55
C CYS A 154 -13.74 2.96 2.08
N SER A 155 -13.59 4.25 1.75
CA SER A 155 -13.84 4.79 0.39
C SER A 155 -12.71 5.66 -0.15
N VAL A 156 -11.53 5.58 0.44
CA VAL A 156 -10.36 6.38 0.04
C VAL A 156 -9.98 6.11 -1.42
N GLY A 157 -9.73 7.20 -2.17
CA GLY A 157 -9.09 7.15 -3.46
C GLY A 157 -9.96 6.73 -4.64
N ARG A 158 -11.28 6.74 -4.57
CA ARG A 158 -12.22 6.37 -5.66
C ARG A 158 -12.07 4.93 -6.19
N SER A 159 -11.22 4.13 -5.60
CA SER A 159 -10.95 2.78 -6.08
C SER A 159 -11.61 1.68 -5.28
N THR A 160 -12.45 2.04 -4.33
CA THR A 160 -13.23 1.08 -3.56
C THR A 160 -14.25 0.40 -4.47
N VAL A 161 -14.08 -0.90 -4.66
CA VAL A 161 -15.01 -1.73 -5.46
C VAL A 161 -16.14 -2.24 -4.57
N ASN A 162 -15.80 -2.75 -3.40
CA ASN A 162 -16.75 -3.26 -2.43
C ASN A 162 -16.59 -2.53 -1.10
N HIS A 163 -17.70 -2.01 -0.59
CA HIS A 163 -17.73 -1.53 0.79
C HIS A 163 -17.83 -2.71 1.77
N PRO A 164 -17.33 -2.55 3.01
CA PRO A 164 -17.42 -3.60 4.03
C PRO A 164 -18.85 -4.04 4.34
N LEU A 165 -19.80 -3.12 4.15
CA LEU A 165 -21.22 -3.37 4.35
C LEU A 165 -22.01 -2.95 3.11
N GLY A 166 -22.86 -3.82 2.63
CA GLY A 166 -23.73 -3.60 1.47
C GLY A 166 -25.21 -3.82 1.78
N GLY A 167 -25.99 -3.99 0.71
CA GLY A 167 -27.44 -4.16 0.76
C GLY A 167 -28.19 -2.83 0.94
N ARG A 168 -29.53 -2.92 0.86
CA ARG A 168 -30.42 -1.75 0.92
C ARG A 168 -30.22 -0.87 2.16
N TYR A 169 -29.90 -1.48 3.28
CA TYR A 169 -29.73 -0.79 4.58
C TYR A 169 -28.28 -0.66 4.99
N GLN A 170 -27.33 -1.09 4.14
CA GLN A 170 -25.89 -1.06 4.42
C GLN A 170 -25.53 -1.73 5.77
N ILE A 171 -26.11 -2.88 6.03
CA ILE A 171 -25.88 -3.69 7.22
C ILE A 171 -25.47 -5.13 6.90
N THR A 172 -25.46 -5.49 5.62
CA THR A 172 -25.05 -6.83 5.19
C THR A 172 -23.55 -6.86 4.95
N PRO A 173 -22.79 -7.69 5.67
CA PRO A 173 -21.35 -7.83 5.43
C PRO A 173 -21.10 -8.28 3.99
N THR A 174 -20.03 -7.75 3.39
CA THR A 174 -19.56 -8.18 2.08
C THR A 174 -18.78 -9.49 2.24
N GLU A 175 -19.27 -10.56 1.66
CA GLU A 175 -18.63 -11.89 1.68
C GLU A 175 -17.71 -12.06 0.47
N ALA A 176 -16.70 -11.19 0.35
CA ALA A 176 -15.73 -11.27 -0.73
C ALA A 176 -14.34 -10.88 -0.21
N SER A 177 -13.33 -11.56 -0.75
CA SER A 177 -11.93 -11.17 -0.57
C SER A 177 -11.38 -10.70 -1.90
N GLU A 178 -10.95 -9.45 -1.99
CA GLU A 178 -10.28 -8.90 -3.16
C GLU A 178 -8.77 -8.89 -2.90
N ILE A 179 -8.00 -9.55 -3.77
CA ILE A 179 -6.54 -9.68 -3.65
C ILE A 179 -5.90 -8.70 -4.65
N GLY A 180 -6.18 -7.42 -4.50
CA GLY A 180 -5.63 -6.38 -5.34
C GLY A 180 -6.21 -6.33 -6.77
N ARG A 181 -5.67 -5.42 -7.58
CA ARG A 181 -6.03 -5.28 -8.99
C ARG A 181 -5.02 -6.03 -9.86
N ALA A 182 -5.52 -6.81 -10.80
CA ALA A 182 -4.70 -7.27 -11.91
C ALA A 182 -4.31 -6.04 -12.75
N HIS A 183 -3.03 -5.81 -12.93
CA HIS A 183 -2.47 -4.79 -13.81
C HIS A 183 -2.27 -5.35 -15.20
#